data_1e254aa130672662ced53646c96436fc
#
_entry.id   1e254aa130672662ced53646c96436fc
#
_cell.length_a   1.000
_cell.length_b   1.000
_cell.length_c   1.000
_cell.angle_alpha   90.00
_cell.angle_beta   90.00
_cell.angle_gamma   90.00
#
_symmetry.space_group_name_H-M   'P 1'
#
loop_
_entity.id
_entity.type
_entity.pdbx_description
1 polymer ?
#
loop_
_entity_poly.entity_id
_entity_poly.type
_entity_poly.pdbx_seq_one_letter_code
_entity_poly.pdbx_strand_id
1 'polypeptide(L)'
;MITMHLYYTGPADNARVFAQEMEASGIADRIRQQAGNLRYQYFAPLDDPHSILLVDSWTDQAALDIHHASPMMQEILDLRSKYQLTVTAERYSSDEDGIPEQDKDFLNR
;
A
#
# COMPACT_ATOMS: atom_id res chain seq x y z
N MET A 1 2.91 8.46 -12.29
CA MET A 1 2.44 7.49 -11.26
C MET A 1 2.96 7.90 -9.91
N ILE A 2 2.11 7.86 -8.92
CA ILE A 2 2.46 8.14 -7.53
C ILE A 2 2.40 6.84 -6.78
N THR A 3 3.44 6.51 -6.03
CA THR A 3 3.49 5.31 -5.19
C THR A 3 3.71 5.70 -3.74
N MET A 4 2.85 5.20 -2.87
CA MET A 4 2.99 5.33 -1.42
C MET A 4 3.49 4.02 -0.85
N HIS A 5 4.50 4.09 0.00
CA HIS A 5 4.85 2.98 0.88
C HIS A 5 4.31 3.29 2.27
N LEU A 6 3.34 2.53 2.71
CA LEU A 6 2.73 2.68 4.03
C LEU A 6 3.19 1.53 4.92
N TYR A 7 3.90 1.86 6.01
CA TYR A 7 4.33 0.89 7.00
C TYR A 7 3.38 0.94 8.17
N TYR A 8 2.60 -0.13 8.34
CA TYR A 8 1.72 -0.32 9.48
C TYR A 8 2.44 -1.14 10.53
N THR A 9 2.48 -0.65 11.77
CA THR A 9 3.17 -1.31 12.87
C THR A 9 2.26 -1.36 14.10
N GLY A 10 2.29 -2.46 14.81
CA GLY A 10 1.46 -2.63 16.01
C GLY A 10 1.89 -3.79 16.88
N PRO A 11 1.12 -4.06 17.97
CA PRO A 11 1.45 -5.13 18.89
C PRO A 11 1.38 -6.51 18.22
N ALA A 12 2.25 -7.41 18.65
CA ALA A 12 2.26 -8.82 18.22
C ALA A 12 2.17 -8.95 16.69
N ASP A 13 1.22 -9.71 16.18
CA ASP A 13 0.98 -9.93 14.75
C ASP A 13 -0.17 -9.06 14.18
N ASN A 14 -0.59 -8.04 14.93
CA ASN A 14 -1.78 -7.23 14.58
C ASN A 14 -1.69 -6.62 13.18
N ALA A 15 -0.52 -6.15 12.75
CA ALA A 15 -0.37 -5.57 11.42
C ALA A 15 -0.63 -6.60 10.31
N ARG A 16 -0.15 -7.83 10.49
CA ARG A 16 -0.37 -8.91 9.52
C ARG A 16 -1.82 -9.38 9.51
N VAL A 17 -2.45 -9.45 10.68
CA VAL A 17 -3.87 -9.79 10.79
C VAL A 17 -4.74 -8.71 10.15
N PHE A 18 -4.40 -7.43 10.34
CA PHE A 18 -5.02 -6.32 9.64
C PHE A 18 -4.99 -6.50 8.11
N ALA A 19 -3.80 -6.79 7.56
CA ALA A 19 -3.65 -7.01 6.13
C ALA A 19 -4.49 -8.20 5.63
N GLN A 20 -4.52 -9.29 6.40
CA GLN A 20 -5.36 -10.45 6.09
C GLN A 20 -6.85 -10.09 6.10
N GLU A 21 -7.31 -9.28 7.05
CA GLU A 21 -8.70 -8.85 7.10
C GLU A 21 -9.04 -7.89 5.97
N MET A 22 -8.14 -6.98 5.60
CA MET A 22 -8.31 -6.12 4.42
C MET A 22 -8.56 -6.92 3.15
N GLU A 23 -7.85 -8.05 2.99
CA GLU A 23 -8.06 -8.95 1.84
C GLU A 23 -9.34 -9.77 2.00
N ALA A 24 -9.54 -10.42 3.13
CA ALA A 24 -10.66 -11.33 3.36
C ALA A 24 -12.03 -10.62 3.35
N SER A 25 -12.10 -9.37 3.81
CA SER A 25 -13.33 -8.58 3.83
C SER A 25 -13.74 -8.03 2.47
N GLY A 26 -12.84 -8.07 1.48
CA GLY A 26 -13.05 -7.49 0.16
C GLY A 26 -12.74 -5.99 0.07
N ILE A 27 -12.31 -5.35 1.16
CA ILE A 27 -11.97 -3.91 1.13
C ILE A 27 -10.83 -3.66 0.15
N ALA A 28 -9.76 -4.46 0.22
CA ALA A 28 -8.61 -4.31 -0.68
C ALA A 28 -9.02 -4.46 -2.16
N ASP A 29 -9.88 -5.43 -2.47
CA ASP A 29 -10.36 -5.62 -3.84
C ASP A 29 -11.21 -4.45 -4.34
N ARG A 30 -12.04 -3.86 -3.47
CA ARG A 30 -12.80 -2.66 -3.84
C ARG A 30 -11.89 -1.47 -4.12
N ILE A 31 -10.78 -1.34 -3.38
CA ILE A 31 -9.78 -0.29 -3.65
C ILE A 31 -9.11 -0.53 -5.00
N ARG A 32 -8.74 -1.77 -5.30
CA ARG A 32 -8.12 -2.14 -6.58
C ARG A 32 -9.02 -1.85 -7.77
N GLN A 33 -10.32 -1.82 -7.58
CA GLN A 33 -11.32 -1.51 -8.63
C GLN A 33 -11.53 -0.01 -8.81
N GLN A 34 -10.99 0.84 -7.94
CA GLN A 34 -11.11 2.27 -8.11
C GLN A 34 -10.34 2.76 -9.33
N ALA A 35 -10.92 3.73 -10.05
CA ALA A 35 -10.27 4.32 -11.21
C ALA A 35 -8.92 4.94 -10.80
N GLY A 36 -7.89 4.61 -11.56
CA GLY A 36 -6.54 5.12 -11.32
C GLY A 36 -5.71 4.33 -10.31
N ASN A 37 -6.29 3.32 -9.63
CA ASN A 37 -5.47 2.42 -8.81
C ASN A 37 -4.64 1.51 -9.72
N LEU A 38 -3.33 1.51 -9.55
CA LEU A 38 -2.39 0.70 -10.32
C LEU A 38 -1.84 -0.46 -9.51
N ARG A 39 -1.79 -0.33 -8.19
CA ARG A 39 -1.29 -1.35 -7.29
C ARG A 39 -1.82 -1.10 -5.89
N TYR A 40 -2.25 -2.15 -5.23
CA TYR A 40 -2.61 -2.15 -3.83
C TYR A 40 -2.25 -3.52 -3.27
N GLN A 41 -1.05 -3.64 -2.68
CA GLN A 41 -0.49 -4.94 -2.34
C GLN A 41 0.27 -4.87 -1.02
N TYR A 42 0.01 -5.85 -0.17
CA TYR A 42 0.68 -5.99 1.12
C TYR A 42 1.89 -6.90 1.04
N PHE A 43 2.94 -6.54 1.79
CA PHE A 43 4.17 -7.31 1.92
C PHE A 43 4.55 -7.42 3.38
N ALA A 44 5.02 -8.59 3.80
CA ALA A 44 5.52 -8.80 5.14
C ALA A 44 7.05 -8.64 5.15
N PRO A 45 7.61 -7.67 5.93
CA PRO A 45 9.06 -7.56 6.08
C PRO A 45 9.63 -8.84 6.72
N LEU A 46 10.76 -9.30 6.20
CA LEU A 46 11.40 -10.53 6.72
C LEU A 46 12.00 -10.33 8.11
N ASP A 47 12.40 -9.12 8.43
CA ASP A 47 13.11 -8.76 9.66
C ASP A 47 12.24 -8.12 10.73
N ASP A 48 10.95 -7.92 10.47
CA ASP A 48 10.04 -7.28 11.42
C ASP A 48 8.66 -7.96 11.43
N PRO A 49 8.38 -8.80 12.44
CA PRO A 49 7.09 -9.48 12.55
C PRO A 49 5.94 -8.56 12.98
N HIS A 50 6.24 -7.33 13.42
CA HIS A 50 5.25 -6.38 13.93
C HIS A 50 4.75 -5.40 12.87
N SER A 51 5.29 -5.48 11.66
CA SER A 51 4.97 -4.55 10.58
C SER A 51 4.44 -5.23 9.34
N ILE A 52 3.69 -4.45 8.55
CA ILE A 52 3.29 -4.80 7.19
C ILE A 52 3.58 -3.58 6.30
N LEU A 53 4.04 -3.83 5.09
CA LEU A 53 4.22 -2.80 4.08
C LEU A 53 3.07 -2.87 3.08
N LEU A 54 2.40 -1.75 2.86
CA LEU A 54 1.47 -1.58 1.74
C LEU A 54 2.17 -0.78 0.65
N VAL A 55 2.22 -1.32 -0.55
CA VAL A 55 2.59 -0.59 -1.76
C VAL A 55 1.30 -0.18 -2.46
N ASP A 56 1.08 1.13 -2.54
CA ASP A 56 -0.19 1.74 -2.97
C ASP A 56 0.12 2.74 -4.08
N SER A 57 -0.23 2.39 -5.33
CA SER A 57 0.14 3.18 -6.51
C SER A 57 -1.09 3.67 -7.26
N TRP A 58 -1.04 4.93 -7.71
CA TRP A 58 -2.12 5.63 -8.39
C TRP A 58 -1.59 6.36 -9.63
N THR A 59 -2.46 6.53 -10.63
CA THR A 59 -2.09 7.23 -11.86
C THR A 59 -1.65 8.66 -11.59
N ASP A 60 -2.33 9.36 -10.66
CA ASP A 60 -2.07 10.75 -10.30
C ASP A 60 -2.65 11.10 -8.93
N GLN A 61 -2.42 12.32 -8.48
CA GLN A 61 -2.93 12.81 -7.20
C GLN A 61 -4.45 12.88 -7.17
N ALA A 62 -5.09 13.20 -8.29
CA ALA A 62 -6.56 13.28 -8.35
C ALA A 62 -7.21 11.93 -8.04
N ALA A 63 -6.67 10.83 -8.57
CA ALA A 63 -7.14 9.48 -8.28
C ALA A 63 -6.95 9.13 -6.79
N LEU A 64 -5.81 9.48 -6.21
CA LEU A 64 -5.53 9.28 -4.80
C LEU A 64 -6.49 10.09 -3.92
N ASP A 65 -6.78 11.33 -4.29
CA ASP A 65 -7.73 12.20 -3.56
C ASP A 65 -9.14 11.59 -3.55
N ILE A 66 -9.59 11.01 -4.66
CA ILE A 66 -10.88 10.33 -4.75
C ILE A 66 -10.90 9.12 -3.81
N HIS A 67 -9.80 8.36 -3.75
CA HIS A 67 -9.66 7.26 -2.80
C HIS A 67 -9.77 7.75 -1.34
N HIS A 68 -9.06 8.81 -0.99
CA HIS A 68 -9.09 9.38 0.37
C HIS A 68 -10.47 9.90 0.76
N ALA A 69 -11.28 10.33 -0.20
CA ALA A 69 -12.66 10.80 0.03
C ALA A 69 -13.69 9.67 -0.04
N SER A 70 -13.28 8.45 -0.36
CA SER A 70 -14.19 7.32 -0.50
C SER A 70 -14.65 6.76 0.85
N PRO A 71 -15.82 6.07 0.89
CA PRO A 71 -16.29 5.41 2.10
C PRO A 71 -15.30 4.34 2.62
N MET A 72 -14.49 3.77 1.76
CA MET A 72 -13.50 2.76 2.14
C MET A 72 -12.43 3.30 3.09
N MET A 73 -12.12 4.61 3.02
CA MET A 73 -11.17 5.20 3.98
C MET A 73 -11.63 5.05 5.43
N GLN A 74 -12.93 5.23 5.71
CA GLN A 74 -13.44 5.04 7.07
C GLN A 74 -13.31 3.58 7.50
N GLU A 75 -13.58 2.64 6.61
CA GLU A 75 -13.40 1.21 6.91
C GLU A 75 -11.93 0.88 7.22
N ILE A 76 -10.99 1.46 6.48
CA ILE A 76 -9.55 1.29 6.73
C ILE A 76 -9.18 1.86 8.11
N LEU A 77 -9.64 3.07 8.42
CA LEU A 77 -9.35 3.73 9.69
C LEU A 77 -9.93 2.96 10.88
N ASP A 78 -11.11 2.38 10.73
CA ASP A 78 -11.74 1.56 11.76
C ASP A 78 -10.94 0.28 12.04
N LEU A 79 -10.46 -0.40 10.99
CA LEU A 79 -9.61 -1.57 11.15
C LEU A 79 -8.24 -1.21 11.74
N ARG A 80 -7.66 -0.10 11.30
CA ARG A 80 -6.40 0.38 11.87
C ARG A 80 -6.52 0.62 13.37
N SER A 81 -7.61 1.23 13.81
CA SER A 81 -7.90 1.45 15.23
C SER A 81 -8.12 0.14 15.97
N LYS A 82 -8.87 -0.78 15.38
CA LYS A 82 -9.15 -2.10 15.96
C LYS A 82 -7.86 -2.86 16.28
N TYR A 83 -6.87 -2.78 15.41
CA TYR A 83 -5.60 -3.49 15.57
C TYR A 83 -4.50 -2.63 16.20
N GLN A 84 -4.83 -1.43 16.66
CA GLN A 84 -3.89 -0.53 17.36
C GLN A 84 -2.65 -0.22 16.54
N LEU A 85 -2.82 0.05 15.24
CA LEU A 85 -1.71 0.29 14.32
C LEU A 85 -1.34 1.76 14.25
N THR A 86 -0.04 2.01 14.18
CA THR A 86 0.53 3.27 13.71
C THR A 86 0.96 3.11 12.27
N VAL A 87 1.03 4.22 11.53
CA VAL A 87 1.44 4.20 10.14
C VAL A 87 2.47 5.30 9.88
N THR A 88 3.50 4.94 9.13
CA THR A 88 4.45 5.90 8.53
C THR A 88 4.38 5.76 7.01
N ALA A 89 4.63 6.86 6.30
CA ALA A 89 4.47 6.90 4.86
C ALA A 89 5.70 7.47 4.17
N GLU A 90 6.03 6.88 3.03
CA GLU A 90 6.99 7.41 2.07
C GLU A 90 6.27 7.60 0.75
N ARG A 91 6.57 8.69 0.05
CA ARG A 91 5.94 9.03 -1.23
C ARG A 91 6.98 9.09 -2.33
N TYR A 92 6.69 8.40 -3.43
CA TYR A 92 7.56 8.33 -4.60
C TYR A 92 6.79 8.72 -5.85
N SER A 93 7.46 9.37 -6.78
CA SER A 93 6.95 9.58 -8.13
C SER A 93 7.75 8.69 -9.08
N SER A 94 7.07 8.17 -10.10
CA SER A 94 7.78 7.37 -11.12
C SER A 94 8.76 8.24 -11.90
N ASP A 95 9.91 7.65 -12.20
CA ASP A 95 10.84 8.17 -13.19
C ASP A 95 10.33 7.77 -14.57
N GLU A 96 9.89 8.77 -15.35
CA GLU A 96 9.29 8.52 -16.67
C GLU A 96 10.29 7.99 -17.69
N ASP A 97 11.58 8.30 -17.53
CA ASP A 97 12.63 7.76 -18.37
C ASP A 97 12.90 6.26 -18.10
N GLY A 98 12.45 5.79 -16.94
CA GLY A 98 12.56 4.39 -16.56
C GLY A 98 14.00 3.97 -16.28
N ILE A 99 14.26 2.67 -16.43
CA ILE A 99 15.56 2.07 -16.15
C ILE A 99 16.52 2.38 -17.30
N PRO A 100 17.70 3.00 -17.03
CA PRO A 100 18.70 3.23 -18.08
C PRO A 100 19.14 1.93 -18.74
N GLU A 101 19.48 2.00 -20.04
CA GLU A 101 19.89 0.82 -20.81
C GLU A 101 21.07 0.09 -20.18
N GLN A 102 22.06 0.82 -19.68
CA GLN A 102 23.22 0.20 -19.05
C GLN A 102 22.89 -0.59 -17.80
N ASP A 103 21.82 -0.21 -17.10
CA ASP A 103 21.40 -0.89 -15.87
C ASP A 103 20.64 -2.18 -16.17
N LYS A 104 20.08 -2.31 -17.37
CA LYS A 104 19.33 -3.51 -17.77
C LYS A 104 20.22 -4.74 -17.86
N ASP A 105 21.53 -4.57 -18.06
CA ASP A 105 22.48 -5.68 -18.04
C ASP A 105 22.46 -6.45 -16.73
N PHE A 106 22.21 -5.75 -15.61
CA PHE A 106 22.13 -6.37 -14.28
C PHE A 106 20.83 -7.14 -14.06
N LEU A 107 19.79 -6.85 -14.85
CA LEU A 107 18.49 -7.49 -14.74
C LEU A 107 18.40 -8.79 -15.56
N ASN A 108 19.28 -8.94 -16.57
CA ASN A 108 19.23 -10.05 -17.52
C ASN A 108 20.32 -11.11 -17.29
N ARG A 109 20.98 -11.08 -16.14
CA ARG A 109 22.02 -12.04 -15.79
C ARG A 109 21.45 -13.25 -15.05
#